data_4a920023c732671249dccc5d966a0530
#
_entry.id   4a920023c732671249dccc5d966a0530
#
_cell.length_a   1.000
_cell.length_b   1.000
_cell.length_c   1.000
_cell.angle_alpha   90.00
_cell.angle_beta   90.00
_cell.angle_gamma   90.00
#
_symmetry.space_group_name_H-M   'P 1'
#
loop_
_entity.id
_entity.type
_entity.pdbx_description
1 polymer ?
#
loop_
_entity_poly.entity_id
_entity_poly.type
_entity_poly.pdbx_seq_one_letter_code
_entity_poly.pdbx_strand_id
1 'polypeptide(L)'
;MISEQLNGQLRMASIDPLEGREFTVRKRDGRVVAFDETRICLAIEAAFKAHLGISEDKKLSEATQAEAHSITDEVVEGCLRLVVNGDTAEALEIERIQDVVEERLMVDHGAVAKRYILYREQRRKSRVIRGDRTVEGGAQDQMFVELPDGSREYLDPQRIRQRVNGAVRGLEDRCEAAELHEETMRNMYDGVKTSEIDKALVMSARGRIEKEPAYTYVAARMLLNQIYGEVLPPYDSPADLAKAHRAYFRDYLQKGVEADRLTPELLKYDLDKISDALDLERDRQFAYMGLQTIYDRYLIHLEGTRIETPQYFFMRVSMGLALNEENREERAIEFYETLSSFRFMSSTPTLFNSGTLHPQLSSCYLSTVMDDLAHIF
;
A
#
# COMPACT_ATOMS: atom_id res chain seq x y z
N MET A 1 -65.74 43.85 21.91
CA MET A 1 -65.02 43.73 23.17
C MET A 1 -64.80 42.25 23.47
N ILE A 2 -64.05 41.52 22.70
CA ILE A 2 -63.43 40.24 22.96
C ILE A 2 -62.42 39.99 21.86
N SER A 3 -61.32 40.76 21.84
CA SER A 3 -60.20 40.50 20.94
C SER A 3 -58.86 41.13 21.38
N GLU A 4 -58.72 41.48 22.68
CA GLU A 4 -57.52 42.15 23.19
C GLU A 4 -56.86 41.47 24.41
N GLN A 5 -57.18 40.22 24.68
CA GLN A 5 -56.63 39.50 25.87
C GLN A 5 -55.92 38.16 25.55
N LEU A 6 -55.30 37.99 24.37
CA LEU A 6 -54.60 36.76 24.05
C LEU A 6 -53.15 36.98 23.51
N ASN A 7 -52.55 38.14 23.74
CA ASN A 7 -51.20 38.44 23.28
C ASN A 7 -50.19 38.66 24.43
N GLY A 8 -50.39 38.13 25.58
CA GLY A 8 -49.60 38.41 26.78
C GLY A 8 -49.14 37.26 27.64
N GLN A 9 -49.02 36.07 27.08
CA GLN A 9 -48.39 34.95 27.87
C GLN A 9 -47.89 33.86 26.94
N LEU A 10 -46.68 33.98 26.44
CA LEU A 10 -45.76 32.89 26.05
C LEU A 10 -44.39 33.49 25.69
N ARG A 11 -43.85 34.31 26.55
CA ARG A 11 -42.41 34.41 26.72
C ARG A 11 -42.03 33.35 27.72
N MET A 12 -41.88 32.10 27.27
CA MET A 12 -41.08 31.14 28.00
C MET A 12 -39.66 31.71 28.07
N ALA A 13 -39.19 31.96 29.27
CA ALA A 13 -37.80 32.24 29.54
C ALA A 13 -37.00 31.10 28.94
N SER A 14 -36.26 31.38 27.85
CA SER A 14 -35.20 30.51 27.37
C SER A 14 -34.17 30.47 28.51
N ILE A 15 -34.24 29.47 29.34
CA ILE A 15 -33.11 29.07 30.19
C ILE A 15 -32.04 28.67 29.20
N ASP A 16 -31.00 29.52 29.11
CA ASP A 16 -29.80 29.18 28.32
C ASP A 16 -29.15 27.96 29.00
N PRO A 17 -29.16 26.78 28.38
CA PRO A 17 -28.65 25.56 29.02
C PRO A 17 -27.14 25.60 29.26
N LEU A 18 -26.47 26.70 28.98
CA LEU A 18 -25.01 26.86 28.85
C LEU A 18 -24.40 27.87 29.82
N GLU A 19 -25.19 28.61 30.63
CA GLU A 19 -24.62 29.44 31.71
C GLU A 19 -23.85 28.57 32.72
N GLY A 20 -22.49 28.54 32.56
CA GLY A 20 -21.58 27.93 33.52
C GLY A 20 -20.89 26.63 33.13
N ARG A 21 -21.01 26.13 31.91
CA ARG A 21 -20.22 24.99 31.43
C ARG A 21 -19.02 25.44 30.65
N GLU A 22 -17.80 25.19 31.11
CA GLU A 22 -16.57 25.32 30.36
C GLU A 22 -16.58 24.27 29.22
N PHE A 23 -16.63 24.76 28.02
CA PHE A 23 -16.63 23.94 26.81
C PHE A 23 -15.19 23.59 26.42
N THR A 24 -14.87 22.32 26.25
CA THR A 24 -13.51 21.87 25.98
C THR A 24 -13.39 21.19 24.61
N VAL A 25 -12.21 21.30 24.02
CA VAL A 25 -11.86 20.74 22.71
C VAL A 25 -10.69 19.78 22.87
N ARG A 26 -10.82 18.58 22.35
CA ARG A 26 -9.73 17.62 22.21
C ARG A 26 -8.94 17.92 20.93
N LYS A 27 -7.67 18.28 21.12
CA LYS A 27 -6.74 18.44 20.01
C LYS A 27 -6.29 17.09 19.47
N ARG A 28 -5.72 17.08 18.25
CA ARG A 28 -5.17 15.90 17.59
C ARG A 28 -4.08 15.16 18.39
N ASP A 29 -3.37 15.87 19.24
CA ASP A 29 -2.36 15.30 20.16
C ASP A 29 -2.94 14.74 21.46
N GLY A 30 -4.28 14.63 21.54
CA GLY A 30 -5.01 14.12 22.69
C GLY A 30 -5.20 15.14 23.83
N ARG A 31 -4.57 16.32 23.77
CA ARG A 31 -4.72 17.35 24.81
C ARG A 31 -6.10 17.97 24.75
N VAL A 32 -6.72 18.11 25.90
CA VAL A 32 -7.98 18.83 26.07
C VAL A 32 -7.67 20.29 26.43
N VAL A 33 -8.24 21.23 25.69
CA VAL A 33 -8.06 22.68 25.88
C VAL A 33 -9.42 23.38 25.89
N ALA A 34 -9.48 24.58 26.45
CA ALA A 34 -10.68 25.40 26.39
C ALA A 34 -11.06 25.70 24.93
N PHE A 35 -12.35 25.74 24.66
CA PHE A 35 -12.88 26.13 23.35
C PHE A 35 -12.56 27.60 23.09
N ASP A 36 -12.13 27.92 21.86
CA ASP A 36 -11.71 29.25 21.45
C ASP A 36 -12.34 29.57 20.08
N GLU A 37 -13.45 30.28 20.11
CA GLU A 37 -14.20 30.71 18.92
C GLU A 37 -13.41 31.63 18.01
N THR A 38 -12.45 32.39 18.57
CA THR A 38 -11.59 33.29 17.80
C THR A 38 -10.79 32.54 16.74
N ARG A 39 -10.40 31.29 17.03
CA ARG A 39 -9.68 30.44 16.05
C ARG A 39 -10.55 30.02 14.89
N ILE A 40 -11.83 29.81 15.12
CA ILE A 40 -12.81 29.47 14.07
C ILE A 40 -12.99 30.70 13.19
N CYS A 41 -13.20 31.86 13.78
CA CYS A 41 -13.34 33.13 13.05
C CYS A 41 -12.13 33.40 12.15
N LEU A 42 -10.91 33.31 12.70
CA LEU A 42 -9.67 33.51 11.95
C LEU A 42 -9.52 32.53 10.77
N ALA A 43 -9.95 31.28 10.93
CA ALA A 43 -9.90 30.29 9.86
C ALA A 43 -10.91 30.59 8.75
N ILE A 44 -12.10 31.06 9.09
CA ILE A 44 -13.13 31.51 8.13
C ILE A 44 -12.66 32.78 7.41
N GLU A 45 -12.14 33.78 8.13
CA GLU A 45 -11.57 35.00 7.51
C GLU A 45 -10.44 34.67 6.52
N ALA A 46 -9.55 33.71 6.87
CA ALA A 46 -8.48 33.28 5.97
C ALA A 46 -9.04 32.65 4.68
N ALA A 47 -10.14 31.89 4.77
CA ALA A 47 -10.80 31.31 3.60
C ALA A 47 -11.44 32.40 2.71
N PHE A 48 -12.05 33.43 3.30
CA PHE A 48 -12.55 34.60 2.55
C PHE A 48 -11.43 35.39 1.86
N LYS A 49 -10.30 35.62 2.56
CA LYS A 49 -9.12 36.28 1.96
C LYS A 49 -8.61 35.48 0.76
N ALA A 50 -8.48 34.16 0.90
CA ALA A 50 -8.02 33.25 -0.16
C ALA A 50 -9.01 33.23 -1.36
N HIS A 51 -10.32 33.38 -1.10
CA HIS A 51 -11.34 33.46 -2.15
C HIS A 51 -11.27 34.78 -2.91
N LEU A 52 -11.11 35.89 -2.19
CA LEU A 52 -11.06 37.21 -2.75
C LEU A 52 -9.69 37.65 -3.31
N GLY A 53 -8.66 36.77 -3.18
CA GLY A 53 -7.30 37.06 -3.62
C GLY A 53 -6.62 38.16 -2.79
N ILE A 54 -7.03 38.33 -1.53
CA ILE A 54 -6.48 39.33 -0.60
C ILE A 54 -5.30 38.72 0.14
N SER A 55 -4.18 39.43 0.23
CA SER A 55 -2.99 39.02 0.95
C SER A 55 -3.27 38.87 2.46
N GLU A 56 -2.61 37.89 3.12
CA GLU A 56 -2.86 37.58 4.54
C GLU A 56 -2.69 38.73 5.51
N ASP A 57 -1.80 39.69 5.18
CA ASP A 57 -1.49 40.90 5.97
C ASP A 57 -2.55 42.00 5.84
N LYS A 58 -3.43 41.94 4.85
CA LYS A 58 -4.51 42.92 4.63
C LYS A 58 -5.79 42.51 5.37
N LYS A 59 -6.51 43.53 5.85
CA LYS A 59 -7.83 43.36 6.48
C LYS A 59 -8.92 43.16 5.43
N LEU A 60 -9.92 42.36 5.77
CA LEU A 60 -11.15 42.21 5.03
C LEU A 60 -11.98 43.51 5.10
N SER A 61 -12.91 43.72 4.19
CA SER A 61 -13.90 44.80 4.30
C SER A 61 -14.79 44.58 5.54
N GLU A 62 -15.31 45.67 6.12
CA GLU A 62 -16.19 45.58 7.30
C GLU A 62 -17.39 44.66 7.06
N ALA A 63 -17.96 44.66 5.86
CA ALA A 63 -19.08 43.83 5.49
C ALA A 63 -18.68 42.33 5.47
N THR A 64 -17.53 41.98 4.86
CA THR A 64 -17.04 40.57 4.79
C THR A 64 -16.59 40.08 6.16
N GLN A 65 -16.09 41.00 7.01
CA GLN A 65 -15.70 40.62 8.37
C GLN A 65 -16.93 40.34 9.24
N ALA A 66 -17.99 41.18 9.12
CA ALA A 66 -19.27 40.92 9.79
C ALA A 66 -19.90 39.59 9.34
N GLU A 67 -19.79 39.25 8.06
CA GLU A 67 -20.25 37.99 7.50
C GLU A 67 -19.47 36.81 8.06
N ALA A 68 -18.14 36.88 8.16
CA ALA A 68 -17.31 35.85 8.79
C ALA A 68 -17.65 35.65 10.27
N HIS A 69 -17.95 36.71 11.00
CA HIS A 69 -18.42 36.62 12.39
C HIS A 69 -19.78 35.93 12.49
N SER A 70 -20.74 36.29 11.63
CA SER A 70 -22.06 35.66 11.62
C SER A 70 -21.97 34.17 11.37
N ILE A 71 -21.12 33.72 10.42
CA ILE A 71 -20.87 32.30 10.15
C ILE A 71 -20.19 31.63 11.36
N THR A 72 -19.30 32.34 12.03
CA THR A 72 -18.65 31.83 13.26
C THR A 72 -19.68 31.55 14.34
N ASP A 73 -20.59 32.45 14.59
CA ASP A 73 -21.66 32.30 15.59
C ASP A 73 -22.54 31.05 15.29
N GLU A 74 -22.88 30.86 14.02
CA GLU A 74 -23.67 29.72 13.57
C GLU A 74 -22.91 28.39 13.70
N VAL A 75 -21.60 28.39 13.47
CA VAL A 75 -20.72 27.22 13.69
C VAL A 75 -20.62 26.90 15.17
N VAL A 76 -20.46 27.92 16.02
CA VAL A 76 -20.43 27.75 17.48
C VAL A 76 -21.73 27.15 17.97
N GLU A 77 -22.87 27.66 17.51
CA GLU A 77 -24.19 27.10 17.85
C GLU A 77 -24.33 25.63 17.38
N GLY A 78 -23.84 25.31 16.18
CA GLY A 78 -23.81 23.96 15.66
C GLY A 78 -22.98 23.00 16.51
N CYS A 79 -21.79 23.44 16.94
CA CYS A 79 -20.92 22.70 17.86
C CYS A 79 -21.58 22.47 19.22
N LEU A 80 -22.25 23.48 19.78
CA LEU A 80 -22.96 23.39 21.03
C LEU A 80 -24.10 22.38 21.00
N ARG A 81 -24.87 22.35 19.89
CA ARG A 81 -25.93 21.34 19.70
C ARG A 81 -25.42 19.91 19.71
N LEU A 82 -24.22 19.66 19.15
CA LEU A 82 -23.60 18.33 19.16
C LEU A 82 -23.26 17.87 20.60
N VAL A 83 -22.79 18.79 21.45
CA VAL A 83 -22.49 18.50 22.86
C VAL A 83 -23.75 18.25 23.69
N VAL A 84 -24.79 19.06 23.49
CA VAL A 84 -26.06 18.94 24.23
C VAL A 84 -26.80 17.66 23.88
N ASN A 85 -26.75 17.21 22.63
CA ASN A 85 -27.44 16.01 22.16
C ASN A 85 -26.72 14.70 22.52
N GLY A 86 -25.59 14.76 23.26
CA GLY A 86 -24.92 13.57 23.80
C GLY A 86 -24.03 12.82 22.82
N ASP A 87 -23.74 13.38 21.65
CA ASP A 87 -22.82 12.79 20.65
C ASP A 87 -21.36 12.78 21.11
N THR A 88 -21.01 13.51 22.17
CA THR A 88 -19.64 13.55 22.73
C THR A 88 -19.68 13.63 24.26
N ALA A 89 -19.04 12.67 24.93
CA ALA A 89 -19.15 12.51 26.39
C ALA A 89 -18.41 13.57 27.24
N GLU A 90 -17.30 14.21 26.78
CA GLU A 90 -16.52 15.15 27.60
C GLU A 90 -15.82 16.30 26.87
N ALA A 91 -15.46 16.16 25.58
CA ALA A 91 -14.79 17.20 24.79
C ALA A 91 -15.07 17.02 23.30
N LEU A 92 -15.32 18.12 22.58
CA LEU A 92 -15.55 18.08 21.14
C LEU A 92 -14.21 17.91 20.40
N GLU A 93 -14.15 16.98 19.43
CA GLU A 93 -12.94 16.79 18.61
C GLU A 93 -12.75 17.93 17.61
N ILE A 94 -11.50 18.37 17.43
CA ILE A 94 -11.18 19.50 16.52
C ILE A 94 -11.61 19.20 15.09
N GLU A 95 -11.57 17.94 14.65
CA GLU A 95 -12.03 17.54 13.30
C GLU A 95 -13.52 17.77 13.15
N ARG A 96 -14.31 17.46 14.17
CA ARG A 96 -15.76 17.66 14.13
C ARG A 96 -16.13 19.14 14.03
N ILE A 97 -15.36 20.01 14.72
CA ILE A 97 -15.51 21.46 14.56
C ILE A 97 -15.24 21.89 13.11
N GLN A 98 -14.20 21.35 12.50
CA GLN A 98 -13.85 21.65 11.11
C GLN A 98 -14.93 21.17 10.13
N ASP A 99 -15.55 20.03 10.38
CA ASP A 99 -16.64 19.50 9.56
C ASP A 99 -17.86 20.43 9.65
N VAL A 100 -18.22 20.93 10.84
CA VAL A 100 -19.29 21.90 11.02
C VAL A 100 -19.00 23.21 10.28
N VAL A 101 -17.75 23.69 10.29
CA VAL A 101 -17.34 24.86 9.49
C VAL A 101 -17.53 24.60 8.00
N GLU A 102 -17.11 23.43 7.49
CA GLU A 102 -17.29 23.07 6.08
C GLU A 102 -18.76 22.99 5.68
N GLU A 103 -19.57 22.28 6.48
CA GLU A 103 -21.01 22.17 6.26
C GLU A 103 -21.67 23.54 6.19
N ARG A 104 -21.31 24.43 7.13
CA ARG A 104 -21.92 25.77 7.18
C ARG A 104 -21.50 26.65 6.02
N LEU A 105 -20.22 26.67 5.67
CA LEU A 105 -19.72 27.41 4.51
C LEU A 105 -20.31 26.87 3.18
N MET A 106 -20.62 25.58 3.09
CA MET A 106 -21.20 25.00 1.89
C MET A 106 -22.63 25.45 1.60
N VAL A 107 -23.40 25.86 2.61
CA VAL A 107 -24.81 26.26 2.44
C VAL A 107 -24.90 27.53 1.61
N ASP A 108 -24.17 28.61 2.00
CA ASP A 108 -24.33 29.93 1.39
C ASP A 108 -23.05 30.44 0.71
N HIS A 109 -21.90 29.83 1.00
CA HIS A 109 -20.56 30.27 0.57
C HIS A 109 -19.72 29.18 -0.09
N GLY A 110 -20.28 28.40 -1.01
CA GLY A 110 -19.63 27.23 -1.62
C GLY A 110 -18.23 27.51 -2.24
N ALA A 111 -17.99 28.71 -2.76
CA ALA A 111 -16.68 29.10 -3.28
C ALA A 111 -15.63 29.33 -2.17
N VAL A 112 -16.06 29.85 -1.01
CA VAL A 112 -15.24 30.02 0.20
C VAL A 112 -15.00 28.66 0.85
N ALA A 113 -16.03 27.81 0.95
CA ALA A 113 -15.94 26.43 1.42
C ALA A 113 -14.87 25.64 0.67
N LYS A 114 -14.85 25.75 -0.67
CA LYS A 114 -13.82 25.12 -1.50
C LYS A 114 -12.39 25.57 -1.14
N ARG A 115 -12.19 26.85 -0.83
CA ARG A 115 -10.88 27.37 -0.39
C ARG A 115 -10.50 26.87 0.99
N TYR A 116 -11.47 26.80 1.90
CA TYR A 116 -11.27 26.25 3.25
C TYR A 116 -10.84 24.79 3.21
N ILE A 117 -11.55 23.95 2.44
CA ILE A 117 -11.24 22.52 2.27
C ILE A 117 -9.84 22.32 1.66
N LEU A 118 -9.52 23.06 0.59
CA LEU A 118 -8.19 23.00 -0.03
C LEU A 118 -7.07 23.42 0.93
N TYR A 119 -7.29 24.45 1.73
CA TYR A 119 -6.32 24.90 2.74
C TYR A 119 -6.14 23.87 3.86
N ARG A 120 -7.23 23.28 4.36
CA ARG A 120 -7.20 22.18 5.34
C ARG A 120 -6.37 21.01 4.82
N GLU A 121 -6.63 20.58 3.59
CA GLU A 121 -5.91 19.49 2.93
C GLU A 121 -4.43 19.83 2.71
N GLN A 122 -4.12 21.04 2.30
CA GLN A 122 -2.74 21.50 2.11
C GLN A 122 -1.95 21.55 3.43
N ARG A 123 -2.59 21.99 4.51
CA ARG A 123 -2.04 21.95 5.87
C ARG A 123 -1.84 20.52 6.35
N ARG A 124 -2.75 19.60 6.05
CA ARG A 124 -2.62 18.18 6.34
C ARG A 124 -1.39 17.59 5.64
N LYS A 125 -1.25 17.83 4.36
CA LYS A 125 -0.09 17.39 3.56
C LYS A 125 1.23 17.96 4.08
N SER A 126 1.29 19.23 4.41
CA SER A 126 2.50 19.88 4.91
C SER A 126 2.98 19.35 6.27
N ARG A 127 2.06 18.89 7.13
CA ARG A 127 2.40 18.25 8.42
C ARG A 127 2.98 16.86 8.22
N VAL A 128 2.41 16.07 7.32
CA VAL A 128 2.94 14.74 6.94
C VAL A 128 4.38 14.86 6.41
N ILE A 129 4.67 15.89 5.62
CA ILE A 129 6.02 16.12 5.07
C ILE A 129 7.03 16.55 6.14
N ARG A 130 6.61 17.29 7.17
CA ARG A 130 7.50 17.79 8.24
C ARG A 130 7.86 16.75 9.30
N GLY A 131 7.27 15.56 9.27
CA GLY A 131 7.54 14.50 10.27
C GLY A 131 7.09 14.87 11.68
N ASP A 132 6.15 15.83 11.79
CA ASP A 132 5.59 16.23 13.07
C ASP A 132 4.70 15.09 13.57
N ARG A 133 5.29 14.22 14.41
CA ARG A 133 4.63 13.10 15.08
C ARG A 133 3.68 13.61 16.16
N THR A 134 2.73 14.42 15.80
CA THR A 134 1.51 14.53 16.57
C THR A 134 0.65 13.36 16.13
N VAL A 135 0.22 12.56 17.08
CA VAL A 135 -0.76 11.49 16.89
C VAL A 135 -2.02 12.15 16.30
N GLU A 136 -2.06 12.25 14.97
CA GLU A 136 -3.24 12.66 14.24
C GLU A 136 -4.10 11.41 14.06
N GLY A 137 -4.96 11.18 14.99
CA GLY A 137 -5.92 10.11 14.90
C GLY A 137 -6.82 10.15 16.12
N GLY A 138 -7.91 10.86 16.00
CA GLY A 138 -9.15 10.37 16.59
C GLY A 138 -9.36 8.96 16.03
N ALA A 139 -9.96 8.05 16.77
CA ALA A 139 -10.12 6.62 16.49
C ALA A 139 -10.74 6.25 15.12
N GLN A 140 -10.95 7.21 14.21
CA GLN A 140 -11.58 7.05 12.89
C GLN A 140 -10.62 7.04 11.70
N ASP A 141 -9.33 7.40 11.86
CA ASP A 141 -8.37 7.45 10.74
C ASP A 141 -7.23 6.41 10.85
N GLN A 142 -7.24 5.53 11.85
CA GLN A 142 -6.28 4.45 11.97
C GLN A 142 -6.78 3.23 11.19
N MET A 143 -6.27 3.06 9.98
CA MET A 143 -6.53 1.84 9.21
C MET A 143 -5.80 0.66 9.84
N PHE A 144 -6.50 -0.46 9.95
CA PHE A 144 -5.93 -1.74 10.38
C PHE A 144 -5.61 -2.60 9.18
N VAL A 145 -4.56 -3.39 9.31
CA VAL A 145 -4.18 -4.44 8.36
C VAL A 145 -4.53 -5.78 9.00
N GLU A 146 -5.18 -6.66 8.24
CA GLU A 146 -5.39 -8.04 8.61
C GLU A 146 -4.19 -8.88 8.18
N LEU A 147 -3.54 -9.51 9.16
CA LEU A 147 -2.41 -10.41 8.95
C LEU A 147 -2.89 -11.81 8.52
N PRO A 148 -2.02 -12.67 7.94
CA PRO A 148 -2.38 -14.02 7.50
C PRO A 148 -2.93 -14.92 8.60
N ASP A 149 -2.58 -14.67 9.87
CA ASP A 149 -3.07 -15.39 11.05
C ASP A 149 -4.44 -14.87 11.57
N GLY A 150 -5.03 -13.88 10.89
CA GLY A 150 -6.28 -13.23 11.27
C GLY A 150 -6.13 -12.15 12.34
N SER A 151 -4.94 -11.91 12.85
CA SER A 151 -4.67 -10.80 13.77
C SER A 151 -4.69 -9.46 13.02
N ARG A 152 -4.82 -8.35 13.76
CA ARG A 152 -4.86 -7.01 13.20
C ARG A 152 -3.74 -6.16 13.77
N GLU A 153 -3.03 -5.45 12.91
CA GLU A 153 -2.07 -4.43 13.30
C GLU A 153 -2.40 -3.09 12.61
N TYR A 154 -1.86 -2.00 13.14
CA TYR A 154 -2.02 -0.70 12.48
C TYR A 154 -1.23 -0.63 11.19
N LEU A 155 -1.87 -0.12 10.13
CA LEU A 155 -1.20 0.19 8.87
C LEU A 155 -0.16 1.28 9.12
N ASP A 156 1.12 0.93 9.00
CA ASP A 156 2.21 1.90 9.06
C ASP A 156 2.52 2.46 7.66
N PRO A 157 2.15 3.73 7.35
CA PRO A 157 2.44 4.34 6.06
C PRO A 157 3.94 4.44 5.76
N GLN A 158 4.80 4.43 6.80
CA GLN A 158 6.24 4.50 6.62
C GLN A 158 6.80 3.18 6.07
N ARG A 159 6.24 2.03 6.46
CA ARG A 159 6.60 0.73 5.87
C ARG A 159 6.28 0.69 4.38
N ILE A 160 5.11 1.20 3.97
CA ILE A 160 4.73 1.31 2.55
C ILE A 160 5.69 2.24 1.82
N ARG A 161 6.01 3.39 2.39
CA ARG A 161 6.97 4.35 1.81
C ARG A 161 8.36 3.74 1.64
N GLN A 162 8.86 2.99 2.63
CA GLN A 162 10.16 2.31 2.54
C GLN A 162 10.17 1.27 1.42
N ARG A 163 9.10 0.50 1.25
CA ARG A 163 8.97 -0.47 0.15
C ARG A 163 8.96 0.21 -1.21
N VAL A 164 8.23 1.32 -1.36
CA VAL A 164 8.21 2.12 -2.59
C VAL A 164 9.59 2.69 -2.90
N ASN A 165 10.26 3.31 -1.92
CA ASN A 165 11.61 3.86 -2.08
C ASN A 165 12.63 2.78 -2.46
N GLY A 166 12.53 1.59 -1.85
CA GLY A 166 13.38 0.45 -2.19
C GLY A 166 13.17 -0.03 -3.62
N ALA A 167 11.93 -0.04 -4.11
CA ALA A 167 11.61 -0.45 -5.48
C ALA A 167 12.05 0.58 -6.52
N VAL A 168 12.00 1.88 -6.21
CA VAL A 168 12.42 2.99 -7.10
C VAL A 168 13.95 3.18 -7.11
N ARG A 169 14.69 2.64 -6.13
CA ARG A 169 16.14 2.85 -5.98
C ARG A 169 16.92 2.66 -7.29
N GLY A 170 17.65 3.71 -7.69
CA GLY A 170 18.43 3.76 -8.94
C GLY A 170 17.60 4.07 -10.19
N LEU A 171 16.33 4.50 -10.01
CA LEU A 171 15.42 4.94 -11.07
C LEU A 171 14.74 6.28 -10.69
N GLU A 172 15.29 7.00 -9.71
CA GLU A 172 14.70 8.20 -9.12
C GLU A 172 14.59 9.36 -10.11
N ASP A 173 15.41 9.36 -11.15
CA ASP A 173 15.40 10.32 -12.26
C ASP A 173 14.19 10.13 -13.20
N ARG A 174 13.56 8.96 -13.18
CA ARG A 174 12.45 8.58 -14.06
C ARG A 174 11.17 8.19 -13.34
N CYS A 175 11.29 7.77 -12.09
CA CYS A 175 10.17 7.23 -11.30
C CYS A 175 10.00 8.01 -9.99
N GLU A 176 8.81 8.59 -9.80
CA GLU A 176 8.49 9.40 -8.63
C GLU A 176 7.91 8.55 -7.49
N ALA A 177 8.73 8.29 -6.46
CA ALA A 177 8.33 7.47 -5.31
C ALA A 177 7.19 8.10 -4.50
N ALA A 178 7.15 9.44 -4.39
CA ALA A 178 6.11 10.14 -3.62
C ALA A 178 4.72 9.95 -4.23
N GLU A 179 4.58 10.13 -5.54
CA GLU A 179 3.32 9.92 -6.24
C GLU A 179 2.85 8.46 -6.17
N LEU A 180 3.79 7.52 -6.30
CA LEU A 180 3.48 6.09 -6.22
C LEU A 180 2.98 5.70 -4.82
N HIS A 181 3.62 6.26 -3.78
CA HIS A 181 3.17 6.09 -2.40
C HIS A 181 1.76 6.67 -2.18
N GLU A 182 1.50 7.91 -2.63
CA GLU A 182 0.19 8.55 -2.49
C GLU A 182 -0.91 7.76 -3.21
N GLU A 183 -0.63 7.26 -4.42
CA GLU A 183 -1.57 6.45 -5.18
C GLU A 183 -1.88 5.12 -4.47
N THR A 184 -0.84 4.46 -3.95
CA THR A 184 -1.00 3.23 -3.17
C THR A 184 -1.86 3.49 -1.92
N MET A 185 -1.57 4.56 -1.17
CA MET A 185 -2.32 4.91 0.05
C MET A 185 -3.79 5.26 -0.22
N ARG A 186 -4.12 5.84 -1.39
CA ARG A 186 -5.52 6.09 -1.78
C ARG A 186 -6.33 4.82 -1.99
N ASN A 187 -5.68 3.72 -2.29
CA ASN A 187 -6.32 2.42 -2.51
C ASN A 187 -6.40 1.57 -1.23
N MET A 188 -5.89 2.08 -0.09
CA MET A 188 -5.99 1.39 1.20
C MET A 188 -7.34 1.67 1.87
N TYR A 189 -7.83 0.70 2.61
CA TYR A 189 -9.06 0.76 3.41
C TYR A 189 -8.86 0.03 4.73
N ASP A 190 -9.71 0.29 5.71
CA ASP A 190 -9.63 -0.37 7.01
C ASP A 190 -9.91 -1.86 6.91
N GLY A 191 -9.05 -2.68 7.52
CA GLY A 191 -9.11 -4.14 7.41
C GLY A 191 -8.51 -4.71 6.11
N VAL A 192 -7.73 -3.92 5.35
CA VAL A 192 -7.01 -4.41 4.17
C VAL A 192 -6.07 -5.56 4.53
N LYS A 193 -6.07 -6.63 3.74
CA LYS A 193 -5.16 -7.76 3.95
C LYS A 193 -3.75 -7.45 3.47
N THR A 194 -2.73 -8.00 4.14
CA THR A 194 -1.32 -7.83 3.74
C THR A 194 -1.11 -8.17 2.26
N SER A 195 -1.73 -9.26 1.77
CA SER A 195 -1.64 -9.66 0.35
C SER A 195 -2.30 -8.66 -0.61
N GLU A 196 -3.28 -7.89 -0.15
CA GLU A 196 -3.92 -6.84 -0.96
C GLU A 196 -3.06 -5.58 -1.01
N ILE A 197 -2.32 -5.28 0.05
CA ILE A 197 -1.31 -4.21 0.05
C ILE A 197 -0.23 -4.52 -1.00
N ASP A 198 0.25 -5.76 -1.07
CA ASP A 198 1.23 -6.18 -2.07
C ASP A 198 0.70 -6.01 -3.49
N LYS A 199 -0.53 -6.45 -3.74
CA LYS A 199 -1.21 -6.26 -5.02
C LYS A 199 -1.39 -4.78 -5.37
N ALA A 200 -1.81 -3.94 -4.41
CA ALA A 200 -1.99 -2.52 -4.63
C ALA A 200 -0.69 -1.81 -5.01
N LEU A 201 0.42 -2.15 -4.36
CA LEU A 201 1.76 -1.65 -4.71
C LEU A 201 2.14 -2.00 -6.15
N VAL A 202 1.98 -3.27 -6.54
CA VAL A 202 2.27 -3.73 -7.91
C VAL A 202 1.37 -3.01 -8.92
N MET A 203 0.07 -2.91 -8.64
CA MET A 203 -0.90 -2.30 -9.55
C MET A 203 -0.67 -0.80 -9.74
N SER A 204 -0.32 -0.06 -8.68
CA SER A 204 0.02 1.36 -8.77
C SER A 204 1.25 1.60 -9.67
N ALA A 205 2.29 0.77 -9.54
CA ALA A 205 3.46 0.86 -10.42
C ALA A 205 3.14 0.44 -11.86
N ARG A 206 2.37 -0.66 -12.04
CA ARG A 206 1.95 -1.16 -13.36
C ARG A 206 1.16 -0.13 -14.16
N GLY A 207 0.24 0.59 -13.51
CA GLY A 207 -0.59 1.62 -14.16
C GLY A 207 0.21 2.78 -14.75
N ARG A 208 1.50 2.91 -14.38
CA ARG A 208 2.39 3.98 -14.85
C ARG A 208 3.32 3.56 -15.99
N ILE A 209 3.39 2.27 -16.34
CA ILE A 209 4.30 1.75 -17.37
C ILE A 209 4.05 2.40 -18.74
N GLU A 210 2.80 2.69 -19.07
CA GLU A 210 2.45 3.34 -20.35
C GLU A 210 2.99 4.77 -20.44
N LYS A 211 3.10 5.48 -19.32
CA LYS A 211 3.60 6.85 -19.27
C LYS A 211 5.12 6.91 -19.20
N GLU A 212 5.73 6.04 -18.40
CA GLU A 212 7.17 5.93 -18.20
C GLU A 212 7.57 4.45 -18.11
N PRO A 213 8.21 3.90 -19.15
CA PRO A 213 8.57 2.48 -19.21
C PRO A 213 9.45 1.98 -18.05
N ALA A 214 10.21 2.85 -17.39
CA ALA A 214 11.04 2.46 -16.25
C ALA A 214 10.22 1.89 -15.08
N TYR A 215 8.93 2.22 -14.97
CA TYR A 215 8.05 1.62 -13.98
C TYR A 215 7.87 0.11 -14.15
N THR A 216 8.24 -0.48 -15.30
CA THR A 216 8.25 -1.94 -15.45
C THR A 216 9.21 -2.61 -14.46
N TYR A 217 10.35 -1.99 -14.16
CA TYR A 217 11.30 -2.50 -13.18
C TYR A 217 10.81 -2.25 -11.73
N VAL A 218 10.16 -1.12 -11.49
CA VAL A 218 9.55 -0.83 -10.17
C VAL A 218 8.46 -1.85 -9.85
N ALA A 219 7.56 -2.11 -10.79
CA ALA A 219 6.50 -3.11 -10.64
C ALA A 219 7.08 -4.53 -10.45
N ALA A 220 8.14 -4.89 -11.18
CA ALA A 220 8.84 -6.16 -11.01
C ALA A 220 9.44 -6.30 -9.60
N ARG A 221 10.12 -5.27 -9.09
CA ARG A 221 10.70 -5.29 -7.75
C ARG A 221 9.64 -5.38 -6.64
N MET A 222 8.47 -4.77 -6.84
CA MET A 222 7.34 -4.93 -5.91
C MET A 222 6.79 -6.34 -5.94
N LEU A 223 6.66 -6.96 -7.12
CA LEU A 223 6.27 -8.36 -7.26
C LEU A 223 7.31 -9.30 -6.66
N LEU A 224 8.62 -9.04 -6.80
CA LEU A 224 9.68 -9.80 -6.13
C LEU A 224 9.53 -9.77 -4.61
N ASN A 225 9.25 -8.60 -4.03
CA ASN A 225 9.02 -8.50 -2.59
C ASN A 225 7.82 -9.35 -2.14
N GLN A 226 6.75 -9.41 -2.94
CA GLN A 226 5.62 -10.31 -2.70
C GLN A 226 6.06 -11.77 -2.76
N ILE A 227 6.81 -12.17 -3.80
CA ILE A 227 7.31 -13.55 -3.97
C ILE A 227 8.20 -13.97 -2.78
N TYR A 228 9.13 -13.11 -2.37
CA TYR A 228 10.00 -13.38 -1.23
C TYR A 228 9.20 -13.52 0.07
N GLY A 229 8.20 -12.67 0.29
CA GLY A 229 7.31 -12.76 1.45
C GLY A 229 6.41 -14.01 1.45
N GLU A 230 6.07 -14.56 0.27
CA GLU A 230 5.28 -15.78 0.12
C GLU A 230 6.13 -17.04 0.36
N VAL A 231 7.39 -17.04 -0.10
CA VAL A 231 8.24 -18.24 -0.15
C VAL A 231 9.16 -18.37 1.06
N LEU A 232 9.78 -17.26 1.48
CA LEU A 232 10.84 -17.29 2.49
C LEU A 232 10.28 -17.14 3.91
N PRO A 233 10.95 -17.73 4.92
CA PRO A 233 10.65 -17.42 6.30
C PRO A 233 10.91 -15.92 6.58
N PRO A 234 10.29 -15.34 7.63
CA PRO A 234 10.54 -13.97 8.02
C PRO A 234 12.03 -13.67 8.20
N TYR A 235 12.46 -12.49 7.74
CA TYR A 235 13.82 -11.98 7.87
C TYR A 235 13.80 -10.54 8.40
N ASP A 236 14.82 -10.18 9.20
CA ASP A 236 14.81 -8.94 9.99
C ASP A 236 15.01 -7.68 9.14
N SER A 237 15.79 -7.77 8.07
CA SER A 237 16.07 -6.63 7.21
C SER A 237 16.32 -7.04 5.76
N PRO A 238 16.20 -6.10 4.80
CA PRO A 238 16.58 -6.35 3.41
C PRO A 238 18.04 -6.81 3.21
N ALA A 239 18.93 -6.47 4.14
CA ALA A 239 20.32 -6.94 4.12
C ALA A 239 20.43 -8.45 4.45
N ASP A 240 19.49 -8.97 5.22
CA ASP A 240 19.45 -10.39 5.62
C ASP A 240 18.77 -11.27 4.57
N LEU A 241 18.09 -10.68 3.59
CA LEU A 241 17.36 -11.39 2.55
C LEU A 241 18.24 -12.44 1.83
N ALA A 242 19.43 -12.05 1.38
CA ALA A 242 20.33 -12.95 0.66
C ALA A 242 20.77 -14.13 1.52
N LYS A 243 21.02 -13.90 2.82
CA LYS A 243 21.38 -14.95 3.77
C LYS A 243 20.19 -15.89 4.04
N ALA A 244 18.99 -15.33 4.28
CA ALA A 244 17.78 -16.11 4.49
C ALA A 244 17.44 -16.95 3.26
N HIS A 245 17.57 -16.39 2.06
CA HIS A 245 17.34 -17.06 0.80
C HIS A 245 18.30 -18.27 0.62
N ARG A 246 19.61 -18.10 0.83
CA ARG A 246 20.56 -19.23 0.74
C ARG A 246 20.26 -20.31 1.78
N ALA A 247 20.00 -19.92 3.02
CA ALA A 247 19.73 -20.85 4.10
C ALA A 247 18.47 -21.69 3.84
N TYR A 248 17.44 -21.10 3.26
CA TYR A 248 16.15 -21.76 3.00
C TYR A 248 16.16 -22.66 1.76
N PHE A 249 17.19 -22.63 0.91
CA PHE A 249 17.26 -23.41 -0.33
C PHE A 249 17.13 -24.93 -0.11
N ARG A 250 17.75 -25.47 0.91
CA ARG A 250 17.64 -26.88 1.28
C ARG A 250 16.22 -27.26 1.69
N ASP A 251 15.58 -26.42 2.52
CA ASP A 251 14.22 -26.65 2.99
C ASP A 251 13.21 -26.59 1.84
N TYR A 252 13.41 -25.65 0.89
CA TYR A 252 12.63 -25.59 -0.33
C TYR A 252 12.68 -26.91 -1.13
N LEU A 253 13.89 -27.43 -1.40
CA LEU A 253 14.04 -28.69 -2.12
C LEU A 253 13.39 -29.86 -1.37
N GLN A 254 13.59 -29.94 -0.06
CA GLN A 254 12.99 -30.98 0.77
C GLN A 254 11.45 -30.89 0.73
N LYS A 255 10.87 -29.76 0.90
CA LYS A 255 9.41 -29.55 0.76
C LYS A 255 8.89 -29.98 -0.62
N GLY A 256 9.62 -29.63 -1.67
CA GLY A 256 9.25 -29.98 -3.04
C GLY A 256 9.29 -31.51 -3.27
N VAL A 257 10.26 -32.22 -2.67
CA VAL A 257 10.37 -33.68 -2.73
C VAL A 257 9.27 -34.35 -1.90
N GLU A 258 9.02 -33.89 -0.67
CA GLU A 258 7.97 -34.40 0.21
C GLU A 258 6.57 -34.25 -0.38
N ALA A 259 6.37 -33.20 -1.21
CA ALA A 259 5.12 -32.94 -1.92
C ALA A 259 5.02 -33.63 -3.28
N ASP A 260 5.91 -34.54 -3.62
CA ASP A 260 5.96 -35.24 -4.93
C ASP A 260 6.03 -34.30 -6.15
N ARG A 261 6.64 -33.12 -5.99
CA ARG A 261 6.86 -32.14 -7.07
C ARG A 261 8.27 -32.26 -7.64
N LEU A 262 9.27 -32.45 -6.81
CA LEU A 262 10.68 -32.51 -7.18
C LEU A 262 11.24 -33.94 -7.10
N THR A 263 12.22 -34.21 -7.95
CA THR A 263 12.93 -35.49 -7.88
C THR A 263 13.87 -35.54 -6.65
N PRO A 264 13.90 -36.65 -5.88
CA PRO A 264 14.82 -36.79 -4.76
C PRO A 264 16.30 -36.70 -5.17
N GLU A 265 16.62 -36.88 -6.44
CA GLU A 265 17.99 -36.77 -6.97
C GLU A 265 18.61 -35.38 -6.71
N LEU A 266 17.77 -34.31 -6.63
CA LEU A 266 18.27 -32.98 -6.33
C LEU A 266 18.85 -32.86 -4.92
N LEU A 267 18.38 -33.64 -3.97
CA LEU A 267 18.91 -33.65 -2.60
C LEU A 267 20.31 -34.34 -2.48
N LYS A 268 20.77 -35.00 -3.53
CA LYS A 268 22.08 -35.67 -3.56
C LYS A 268 23.22 -34.74 -4.02
N TYR A 269 22.92 -33.50 -4.42
CA TYR A 269 23.93 -32.48 -4.72
C TYR A 269 24.61 -31.99 -3.44
N ASP A 270 25.80 -31.42 -3.58
CA ASP A 270 26.39 -30.56 -2.55
C ASP A 270 25.57 -29.26 -2.49
N LEU A 271 24.52 -29.28 -1.65
CA LEU A 271 23.56 -28.16 -1.56
C LEU A 271 24.18 -26.88 -0.98
N ASP A 272 25.26 -26.98 -0.22
CA ASP A 272 25.96 -25.82 0.30
C ASP A 272 26.68 -25.10 -0.85
N LYS A 273 27.40 -25.87 -1.69
CA LYS A 273 28.02 -25.34 -2.91
C LYS A 273 27.01 -24.75 -3.90
N ILE A 274 25.86 -25.41 -4.09
CA ILE A 274 24.81 -24.95 -4.99
C ILE A 274 24.15 -23.66 -4.45
N SER A 275 23.83 -23.60 -3.16
CA SER A 275 23.19 -22.44 -2.56
C SER A 275 24.10 -21.20 -2.53
N ASP A 276 25.42 -21.40 -2.38
CA ASP A 276 26.42 -20.32 -2.43
C ASP A 276 26.51 -19.68 -3.81
N ALA A 277 26.18 -20.38 -4.88
CA ALA A 277 26.13 -19.85 -6.24
C ALA A 277 24.90 -19.01 -6.55
N LEU A 278 23.87 -19.00 -5.67
CA LEU A 278 22.67 -18.21 -5.87
C LEU A 278 22.96 -16.71 -5.77
N ASP A 279 22.53 -15.96 -6.79
CA ASP A 279 22.74 -14.52 -6.91
C ASP A 279 21.39 -13.77 -7.06
N LEU A 280 20.88 -13.18 -5.97
CA LEU A 280 19.64 -12.42 -5.95
C LEU A 280 19.70 -11.10 -6.73
N GLU A 281 20.89 -10.54 -6.99
CA GLU A 281 21.00 -9.31 -7.78
C GLU A 281 20.50 -9.54 -9.22
N ARG A 282 20.54 -10.79 -9.70
CA ARG A 282 19.99 -11.15 -11.01
C ARG A 282 18.48 -10.96 -11.11
N ASP A 283 17.76 -11.00 -10.00
CA ASP A 283 16.31 -10.72 -10.01
C ASP A 283 16.00 -9.27 -10.40
N ARG A 284 16.95 -8.35 -10.26
CA ARG A 284 16.77 -6.94 -10.66
C ARG A 284 16.68 -6.71 -12.17
N GLN A 285 17.03 -7.71 -12.98
CA GLN A 285 16.94 -7.67 -14.45
C GLN A 285 15.50 -7.81 -14.96
N PHE A 286 14.61 -8.37 -14.14
CA PHE A 286 13.25 -8.65 -14.59
C PHE A 286 12.49 -7.38 -14.92
N ALA A 287 11.88 -7.37 -16.11
CA ALA A 287 10.73 -6.54 -16.42
C ALA A 287 9.47 -7.20 -15.88
N TYR A 288 8.47 -6.38 -15.53
CA TYR A 288 7.24 -6.83 -14.86
C TYR A 288 6.55 -8.01 -15.59
N MET A 289 6.32 -7.89 -16.90
CA MET A 289 5.61 -8.92 -17.67
C MET A 289 6.34 -10.26 -17.68
N GLY A 290 7.66 -10.25 -17.77
CA GLY A 290 8.48 -11.46 -17.69
C GLY A 290 8.38 -12.13 -16.31
N LEU A 291 8.54 -11.36 -15.26
CA LEU A 291 8.43 -11.87 -13.89
C LEU A 291 7.02 -12.35 -13.57
N GLN A 292 5.99 -11.62 -13.97
CA GLN A 292 4.60 -12.02 -13.79
C GLN A 292 4.32 -13.37 -14.50
N THR A 293 4.86 -13.55 -15.70
CA THR A 293 4.73 -14.83 -16.42
C THR A 293 5.41 -15.99 -15.67
N ILE A 294 6.60 -15.74 -15.11
CA ILE A 294 7.31 -16.75 -14.29
C ILE A 294 6.48 -17.08 -13.05
N TYR A 295 6.01 -16.07 -12.33
CA TYR A 295 5.20 -16.21 -11.14
C TYR A 295 3.90 -17.00 -11.39
N ASP A 296 3.19 -16.69 -12.47
CA ASP A 296 1.88 -17.29 -12.75
C ASP A 296 2.00 -18.71 -13.31
N ARG A 297 3.07 -19.01 -14.06
CA ARG A 297 3.14 -20.23 -14.86
C ARG A 297 4.24 -21.19 -14.47
N TYR A 298 5.40 -20.72 -13.97
CA TYR A 298 6.59 -21.56 -13.87
C TYR A 298 7.00 -21.89 -12.44
N LEU A 299 6.76 -20.98 -11.47
CA LEU A 299 7.12 -21.24 -10.09
C LEU A 299 6.25 -22.37 -9.51
N ILE A 300 6.90 -23.35 -8.92
CA ILE A 300 6.21 -24.48 -8.25
C ILE A 300 5.40 -23.95 -7.07
N HIS A 301 4.18 -24.44 -6.96
CA HIS A 301 3.27 -24.10 -5.88
C HIS A 301 2.64 -25.34 -5.26
N LEU A 302 2.31 -25.26 -3.98
CA LEU A 302 1.56 -26.24 -3.20
C LEU A 302 0.26 -25.57 -2.74
N GLU A 303 -0.87 -26.14 -3.07
CA GLU A 303 -2.20 -25.63 -2.69
C GLU A 303 -2.41 -24.15 -2.99
N GLY A 304 -1.81 -23.66 -4.08
CA GLY A 304 -1.91 -22.25 -4.50
C GLY A 304 -0.84 -21.32 -3.94
N THR A 305 -0.03 -21.75 -2.96
CA THR A 305 1.10 -20.99 -2.39
C THR A 305 2.39 -21.38 -3.09
N ARG A 306 3.17 -20.40 -3.58
CA ARG A 306 4.46 -20.65 -4.21
C ARG A 306 5.48 -21.09 -3.15
N ILE A 307 6.30 -22.05 -3.54
CA ILE A 307 7.43 -22.51 -2.71
C ILE A 307 8.78 -22.15 -3.35
N GLU A 308 8.76 -21.54 -4.52
CA GLU A 308 9.91 -21.29 -5.38
C GLU A 308 10.10 -19.81 -5.66
N THR A 309 11.31 -19.27 -5.48
CA THR A 309 11.72 -17.96 -5.95
C THR A 309 12.25 -18.03 -7.39
N PRO A 310 12.41 -16.92 -8.13
CA PRO A 310 12.97 -16.98 -9.47
C PRO A 310 14.37 -17.61 -9.51
N GLN A 311 15.23 -17.34 -8.51
CA GLN A 311 16.57 -17.95 -8.47
C GLN A 311 16.53 -19.44 -8.12
N TYR A 312 15.62 -19.89 -7.26
CA TYR A 312 15.40 -21.31 -7.02
C TYR A 312 14.91 -22.02 -8.28
N PHE A 313 13.98 -21.39 -9.01
CA PHE A 313 13.48 -21.89 -10.27
C PHE A 313 14.61 -22.13 -11.28
N PHE A 314 15.46 -21.13 -11.54
CA PHE A 314 16.59 -21.31 -12.45
C PHE A 314 17.58 -22.36 -11.96
N MET A 315 17.85 -22.41 -10.65
CA MET A 315 18.76 -23.41 -10.07
C MET A 315 18.17 -24.82 -10.18
N ARG A 316 16.87 -25.00 -9.88
CA ARG A 316 16.20 -26.30 -10.05
C ARG A 316 16.29 -26.80 -11.49
N VAL A 317 15.99 -25.93 -12.45
CA VAL A 317 16.06 -26.29 -13.88
C VAL A 317 17.49 -26.72 -14.23
N SER A 318 18.48 -25.99 -13.78
CA SER A 318 19.90 -26.26 -14.04
C SER A 318 20.39 -27.56 -13.40
N MET A 319 20.01 -27.80 -12.15
CA MET A 319 20.32 -29.06 -11.46
C MET A 319 19.67 -30.27 -12.16
N GLY A 320 18.39 -30.11 -12.59
CA GLY A 320 17.69 -31.16 -13.32
C GLY A 320 18.34 -31.51 -14.67
N LEU A 321 18.86 -30.48 -15.38
CA LEU A 321 19.62 -30.71 -16.61
C LEU A 321 20.97 -31.36 -16.39
N ALA A 322 21.61 -31.09 -15.26
CA ALA A 322 22.95 -31.58 -14.94
C ALA A 322 23.00 -32.96 -14.23
N LEU A 323 21.84 -33.63 -13.99
CA LEU A 323 21.76 -34.87 -13.21
C LEU A 323 22.71 -35.99 -13.70
N ASN A 324 22.94 -36.07 -15.01
CA ASN A 324 23.75 -37.09 -15.65
C ASN A 324 25.15 -36.62 -16.05
N GLU A 325 25.54 -35.41 -15.64
CA GLU A 325 26.87 -34.86 -15.92
C GLU A 325 27.91 -35.44 -14.94
N GLU A 326 29.15 -35.63 -15.39
CA GLU A 326 30.23 -36.12 -14.52
C GLU A 326 30.54 -35.17 -13.36
N ASN A 327 30.59 -33.87 -13.63
CA ASN A 327 30.78 -32.76 -12.65
C ASN A 327 29.50 -32.00 -12.47
N ARG A 328 28.48 -32.69 -11.96
CA ARG A 328 27.10 -32.17 -11.97
C ARG A 328 26.92 -30.87 -11.22
N GLU A 329 27.66 -30.61 -10.13
CA GLU A 329 27.60 -29.36 -9.37
C GLU A 329 28.13 -28.18 -10.20
N GLU A 330 29.29 -28.33 -10.83
CA GLU A 330 29.88 -27.29 -11.71
C GLU A 330 28.99 -27.06 -12.92
N ARG A 331 28.45 -28.11 -13.52
CA ARG A 331 27.53 -27.97 -14.66
C ARG A 331 26.21 -27.32 -14.28
N ALA A 332 25.65 -27.68 -13.15
CA ALA A 332 24.44 -27.03 -12.64
C ALA A 332 24.67 -25.52 -12.43
N ILE A 333 25.81 -25.12 -11.86
CA ILE A 333 26.16 -23.72 -11.65
C ILE A 333 26.35 -23.02 -13.01
N GLU A 334 27.06 -23.62 -13.96
CA GLU A 334 27.25 -23.05 -15.31
C GLU A 334 25.90 -22.83 -16.04
N PHE A 335 25.00 -23.81 -15.96
CA PHE A 335 23.67 -23.70 -16.56
C PHE A 335 22.84 -22.63 -15.84
N TYR A 336 22.89 -22.58 -14.50
CA TYR A 336 22.26 -21.55 -13.71
C TYR A 336 22.75 -20.15 -14.08
N GLU A 337 24.05 -19.93 -14.21
CA GLU A 337 24.61 -18.66 -14.64
C GLU A 337 24.12 -18.24 -16.01
N THR A 338 24.00 -19.20 -16.93
CA THR A 338 23.54 -18.95 -18.29
C THR A 338 22.07 -18.59 -18.36
N LEU A 339 21.21 -19.31 -17.62
CA LEU A 339 19.76 -19.11 -17.60
C LEU A 339 19.38 -17.85 -16.80
N SER A 340 19.89 -17.73 -15.57
CA SER A 340 19.53 -16.65 -14.67
C SER A 340 20.07 -15.27 -15.08
N SER A 341 21.09 -15.21 -15.95
CA SER A 341 21.60 -13.97 -16.56
C SER A 341 20.90 -13.63 -17.90
N PHE A 342 19.88 -14.40 -18.31
CA PHE A 342 19.15 -14.27 -19.57
C PHE A 342 20.01 -14.35 -20.84
N ARG A 343 21.21 -14.95 -20.75
CA ARG A 343 22.03 -15.23 -21.94
C ARG A 343 21.43 -16.32 -22.83
N PHE A 344 20.64 -17.20 -22.21
CA PHE A 344 19.88 -18.25 -22.88
C PHE A 344 18.58 -18.52 -22.12
N MET A 345 17.53 -18.90 -22.85
CA MET A 345 16.27 -19.34 -22.28
C MET A 345 15.84 -20.65 -22.94
N SER A 346 15.58 -21.65 -22.11
CA SER A 346 15.11 -22.95 -22.55
C SER A 346 13.66 -22.92 -23.02
N SER A 347 13.23 -23.97 -23.72
CA SER A 347 11.82 -24.14 -24.08
C SER A 347 10.96 -24.37 -22.84
N THR A 348 9.67 -24.06 -22.99
CA THR A 348 8.68 -24.20 -21.90
C THR A 348 8.70 -25.55 -21.20
N PRO A 349 8.70 -26.72 -21.88
CA PRO A 349 8.75 -28.02 -21.18
C PRO A 349 9.99 -28.21 -20.32
N THR A 350 11.14 -27.73 -20.77
CA THR A 350 12.38 -27.78 -19.98
C THR A 350 12.25 -26.96 -18.71
N LEU A 351 11.72 -25.71 -18.81
CA LEU A 351 11.54 -24.82 -17.68
C LEU A 351 10.53 -25.39 -16.68
N PHE A 352 9.44 -26.02 -17.14
CA PHE A 352 8.45 -26.63 -16.26
C PHE A 352 8.96 -27.88 -15.57
N ASN A 353 9.56 -28.80 -16.34
CA ASN A 353 9.70 -30.19 -15.90
C ASN A 353 11.12 -30.58 -15.46
N SER A 354 12.14 -29.76 -15.75
CA SER A 354 13.50 -30.08 -15.31
C SER A 354 13.59 -30.07 -13.77
N GLY A 355 14.14 -31.10 -13.20
CA GLY A 355 14.24 -31.30 -11.75
C GLY A 355 12.95 -31.76 -11.07
N THR A 356 11.87 -32.04 -11.82
CA THR A 356 10.63 -32.63 -11.28
C THR A 356 10.66 -34.16 -11.37
N LEU A 357 9.65 -34.83 -10.78
CA LEU A 357 9.48 -36.30 -10.87
C LEU A 357 9.24 -36.80 -12.30
N HIS A 358 8.68 -35.94 -13.17
CA HIS A 358 8.33 -36.28 -14.54
C HIS A 358 9.05 -35.36 -15.53
N PRO A 359 10.36 -35.61 -15.78
CA PRO A 359 11.22 -34.67 -16.51
C PRO A 359 11.01 -34.78 -18.04
N GLN A 360 9.83 -34.47 -18.51
CA GLN A 360 9.54 -34.37 -19.94
C GLN A 360 10.03 -33.02 -20.48
N LEU A 361 11.19 -33.00 -21.11
CA LEU A 361 11.91 -31.78 -21.45
C LEU A 361 11.74 -31.34 -22.90
N SER A 362 11.31 -32.24 -23.80
CA SER A 362 11.17 -31.97 -25.22
C SER A 362 9.86 -31.25 -25.53
N SER A 363 9.93 -30.22 -26.36
CA SER A 363 8.76 -29.46 -26.82
C SER A 363 8.08 -30.06 -28.03
N CYS A 364 8.81 -30.85 -28.83
CA CYS A 364 8.33 -31.47 -30.08
C CYS A 364 8.85 -32.89 -30.23
N TYR A 365 8.01 -33.73 -30.83
CA TYR A 365 8.33 -35.10 -31.21
C TYR A 365 8.01 -35.27 -32.67
N LEU A 366 8.93 -35.88 -33.41
CA LEU A 366 8.74 -36.23 -34.81
C LEU A 366 8.67 -37.77 -34.94
N SER A 367 7.60 -38.27 -35.56
CA SER A 367 7.42 -39.66 -35.84
C SER A 367 7.29 -39.84 -37.36
N THR A 368 7.97 -40.86 -37.90
CA THR A 368 7.74 -41.26 -39.30
C THR A 368 6.54 -42.18 -39.33
N VAL A 369 5.54 -41.82 -40.10
CA VAL A 369 4.36 -42.63 -40.33
C VAL A 369 4.40 -43.12 -41.77
N MET A 370 4.26 -44.45 -41.97
CA MET A 370 4.15 -45.03 -43.27
C MET A 370 2.79 -44.69 -43.88
N ASP A 371 2.71 -44.61 -45.19
CA ASP A 371 1.44 -44.35 -45.91
C ASP A 371 0.59 -45.66 -45.92
N ASP A 372 0.12 -46.01 -44.77
CA ASP A 372 -0.65 -47.21 -44.43
C ASP A 372 -1.57 -46.94 -43.23
N LEU A 373 -2.85 -47.34 -43.37
CA LEU A 373 -3.87 -47.10 -42.35
C LEU A 373 -3.51 -47.65 -40.95
N ALA A 374 -2.85 -48.82 -40.92
CA ALA A 374 -2.43 -49.39 -39.63
C ALA A 374 -1.33 -48.61 -38.93
N HIS A 375 -0.54 -47.80 -39.68
CA HIS A 375 0.48 -46.90 -39.15
C HIS A 375 -0.03 -45.52 -38.77
N ILE A 376 -1.15 -45.11 -39.39
CA ILE A 376 -1.77 -43.78 -39.13
C ILE A 376 -2.60 -43.81 -37.87
N PHE A 377 -3.23 -44.93 -37.55
CA PHE A 377 -4.09 -45.17 -36.37
C PHE A 377 -3.46 -46.15 -35.39
#